data_1ae56368223d8d0f760e160a19f9adf0
#
_entry.id   1ae56368223d8d0f760e160a19f9adf0
#
_cell.length_a   1.000
_cell.length_b   1.000
_cell.length_c   1.000
_cell.angle_alpha   90.00
_cell.angle_beta   90.00
_cell.angle_gamma   90.00
#
_symmetry.space_group_name_H-M   'P 1'
#
loop_
_entity.id
_entity.type
_entity.pdbx_description
1 polymer ?
#
loop_
_entity_poly.entity_id
_entity_poly.type
_entity_poly.pdbx_seq_one_letter_code
_entity_poly.pdbx_strand_id
1 'polypeptide(L)'
;IGAAKELNPFYNFQIMPGFQTPEWAKGAVMYQIFTDRFCNGDKSNDVLNDEYSYIGEHVCQVDDWNRYPAQMDVRNFYGGDLKGVWDKLDYLQDLGVEVIYFNPLFVSPSNHKYDIQDYDYIDPHFGVIVSDEGKLLSEGDQCNTHASRYMDRVTNKKNLEASNEF
;
A
#
# COMPACT_ATOMS: atom_id res chain seq x y z
N ILE A 1 15.15 30.90 -3.28
CA ILE A 1 16.61 30.67 -3.46
C ILE A 1 17.26 31.51 -2.37
N GLY A 2 17.91 30.89 -1.40
CA GLY A 2 18.61 31.54 -0.29
C GLY A 2 20.11 31.39 -0.43
N ALA A 3 20.87 32.33 0.18
CA ALA A 3 22.30 32.17 0.34
C ALA A 3 22.59 31.37 1.61
N ALA A 4 23.42 30.34 1.51
CA ALA A 4 23.88 29.57 2.63
C ALA A 4 25.37 29.83 2.89
N LYS A 5 25.77 29.89 4.18
CA LYS A 5 27.19 30.02 4.55
C LYS A 5 27.99 28.77 4.27
N GLU A 6 27.34 27.62 4.29
CA GLU A 6 27.95 26.32 4.03
C GLU A 6 27.09 25.52 3.06
N LEU A 7 27.72 24.79 2.15
CA LEU A 7 27.05 23.90 1.23
C LEU A 7 26.70 22.60 1.99
N ASN A 8 25.42 22.25 2.01
CA ASN A 8 25.01 20.94 2.52
C ASN A 8 25.22 19.90 1.41
N PRO A 9 26.08 18.89 1.63
CA PRO A 9 26.37 17.85 0.63
C PRO A 9 25.13 17.12 0.11
N PHE A 10 24.05 17.05 0.88
CA PHE A 10 22.79 16.43 0.46
C PHE A 10 22.09 17.15 -0.69
N TYR A 11 22.42 18.42 -0.96
CA TYR A 11 21.84 19.19 -2.05
C TYR A 11 22.78 19.29 -3.26
N ASN A 12 23.93 18.64 -3.23
CA ASN A 12 24.86 18.63 -4.36
C ASN A 12 24.38 17.66 -5.42
N PHE A 13 24.48 18.08 -6.68
CA PHE A 13 24.33 17.15 -7.79
C PHE A 13 25.46 16.14 -7.78
N GLN A 14 25.12 14.85 -7.88
CA GLN A 14 26.10 13.79 -8.02
C GLN A 14 26.36 13.53 -9.49
N ILE A 15 27.62 13.54 -9.88
CA ILE A 15 28.06 13.13 -11.22
C ILE A 15 28.66 11.73 -11.06
N MET A 16 28.04 10.74 -11.70
CA MET A 16 28.53 9.35 -11.74
C MET A 16 29.14 9.06 -13.11
N PRO A 17 30.47 9.18 -13.27
CA PRO A 17 31.12 8.87 -14.54
C PRO A 17 30.84 7.42 -14.94
N GLY A 18 30.48 7.19 -16.19
CA GLY A 18 30.20 5.85 -16.71
C GLY A 18 28.81 5.30 -16.39
N PHE A 19 27.94 6.07 -15.70
CA PHE A 19 26.54 5.67 -15.53
C PHE A 19 25.85 5.57 -16.89
N GLN A 20 25.20 4.44 -17.11
CA GLN A 20 24.37 4.22 -18.31
C GLN A 20 22.98 3.76 -17.89
N THR A 21 21.96 4.42 -18.42
CA THR A 21 20.60 3.94 -18.28
C THR A 21 20.45 2.61 -19.03
N PRO A 22 19.91 1.55 -18.38
CA PRO A 22 19.64 0.30 -19.08
C PRO A 22 18.80 0.51 -20.33
N GLU A 23 19.08 -0.22 -21.40
CA GLU A 23 18.40 -0.03 -22.69
C GLU A 23 16.87 -0.25 -22.58
N TRP A 24 16.42 -1.21 -21.77
CA TRP A 24 15.00 -1.47 -21.53
C TRP A 24 14.26 -0.28 -20.89
N ALA A 25 14.96 0.58 -20.15
CA ALA A 25 14.34 1.73 -19.46
C ALA A 25 14.25 2.97 -20.36
N LYS A 26 14.97 2.96 -21.51
CA LYS A 26 14.99 4.10 -22.43
C LYS A 26 13.72 4.17 -23.24
N GLY A 27 12.85 5.13 -22.92
CA GLY A 27 11.57 5.33 -23.60
C GLY A 27 10.45 4.38 -23.15
N ALA A 28 10.68 3.55 -22.13
CA ALA A 28 9.66 2.66 -21.60
C ALA A 28 8.46 3.41 -21.02
N VAL A 29 7.26 2.92 -21.32
CA VAL A 29 6.02 3.42 -20.72
C VAL A 29 5.89 2.84 -19.31
N MET A 30 6.00 3.69 -18.29
CA MET A 30 5.90 3.30 -16.90
C MET A 30 4.52 3.69 -16.34
N TYR A 31 3.87 2.75 -15.68
CA TYR A 31 2.60 2.96 -15.00
C TYR A 31 2.77 2.80 -13.48
N GLN A 32 2.49 3.87 -12.72
CA GLN A 32 2.54 3.81 -11.27
C GLN A 32 1.18 3.35 -10.73
N ILE A 33 1.21 2.33 -9.87
CA ILE A 33 0.00 1.77 -9.24
C ILE A 33 -0.07 2.16 -7.77
N PHE A 34 -1.16 2.84 -7.40
CA PHE A 34 -1.63 2.97 -6.03
C PHE A 34 -2.56 1.79 -5.76
N THR A 35 -2.03 0.72 -5.15
CA THR A 35 -2.67 -0.60 -5.11
C THR A 35 -4.06 -0.57 -4.52
N ASP A 36 -4.25 0.06 -3.35
CA ASP A 36 -5.58 0.20 -2.70
C ASP A 36 -6.66 0.76 -3.64
N ARG A 37 -6.26 1.57 -4.64
CA ARG A 37 -7.18 2.29 -5.53
C ARG A 37 -7.13 1.84 -6.98
N PHE A 38 -6.59 0.68 -7.25
CA PHE A 38 -6.45 0.20 -8.63
C PHE A 38 -7.53 -0.82 -9.02
N CYS A 39 -7.60 -1.94 -8.33
CA CYS A 39 -8.60 -2.99 -8.57
C CYS A 39 -8.67 -3.92 -7.36
N ASN A 40 -9.89 -4.21 -6.88
CA ASN A 40 -10.14 -5.21 -5.85
C ASN A 40 -10.34 -6.57 -6.52
N GLY A 41 -9.42 -7.50 -6.32
CA GLY A 41 -9.45 -8.85 -6.87
C GLY A 41 -9.92 -9.91 -5.86
N ASP A 42 -9.70 -9.64 -4.56
CA ASP A 42 -10.09 -10.54 -3.47
C ASP A 42 -10.66 -9.76 -2.28
N LYS A 43 -11.97 -9.76 -2.15
CA LYS A 43 -12.65 -9.06 -1.04
C LYS A 43 -12.41 -9.67 0.34
N SER A 44 -11.82 -10.85 0.42
CA SER A 44 -11.54 -11.50 1.71
C SER A 44 -10.37 -10.86 2.45
N ASN A 45 -9.51 -10.13 1.74
CA ASN A 45 -8.39 -9.39 2.31
C ASN A 45 -8.67 -7.91 2.59
N ASP A 46 -9.86 -7.41 2.23
CA ASP A 46 -10.23 -6.00 2.43
C ASP A 46 -10.06 -5.56 3.89
N VAL A 47 -9.59 -4.33 4.09
CA VAL A 47 -9.64 -3.68 5.41
C VAL A 47 -11.11 -3.47 5.79
N LEU A 48 -11.49 -3.92 6.98
CA LEU A 48 -12.87 -3.81 7.46
C LEU A 48 -13.12 -2.47 8.15
N ASN A 49 -14.39 -2.04 8.19
CA ASN A 49 -14.78 -0.95 9.06
C ASN A 49 -14.42 -1.27 10.51
N ASP A 50 -13.87 -0.30 11.23
CA ASP A 50 -13.48 -0.44 12.64
C ASP A 50 -12.40 -1.52 12.90
N GLU A 51 -11.65 -1.92 11.88
CA GLU A 51 -10.61 -2.93 12.06
C GLU A 51 -9.49 -2.44 13.00
N TYR A 52 -9.12 -1.17 12.87
CA TYR A 52 -8.17 -0.48 13.75
C TYR A 52 -8.37 1.03 13.71
N SER A 53 -7.62 1.75 14.54
CA SER A 53 -7.56 3.22 14.54
C SER A 53 -6.24 3.69 13.95
N TYR A 54 -6.31 4.66 13.05
CA TYR A 54 -5.15 5.32 12.46
C TYR A 54 -5.34 6.84 12.45
N ILE A 55 -4.36 7.59 12.96
CA ILE A 55 -4.42 9.06 13.14
C ILE A 55 -5.69 9.48 13.90
N GLY A 56 -5.97 8.80 15.03
CA GLY A 56 -7.02 9.18 15.98
C GLY A 56 -8.46 8.87 15.57
N GLU A 57 -8.69 8.21 14.44
CA GLU A 57 -10.02 7.77 14.01
C GLU A 57 -9.97 6.34 13.46
N HIS A 58 -11.11 5.67 13.43
CA HIS A 58 -11.22 4.33 12.89
C HIS A 58 -11.03 4.32 11.36
N VAL A 59 -10.43 3.24 10.86
CA VAL A 59 -10.38 2.98 9.42
C VAL A 59 -11.77 2.62 8.91
N CYS A 60 -12.01 2.90 7.64
CA CYS A 60 -13.27 2.54 6.99
C CYS A 60 -13.05 2.00 5.58
N GLN A 61 -13.89 1.03 5.22
CA GLN A 61 -14.02 0.51 3.87
C GLN A 61 -14.87 1.45 3.02
N VAL A 62 -14.47 1.65 1.78
CA VAL A 62 -15.18 2.47 0.79
C VAL A 62 -15.97 1.56 -0.14
N ASP A 63 -17.29 1.63 -0.06
CA ASP A 63 -18.18 0.83 -0.91
C ASP A 63 -18.34 1.40 -2.33
N ASP A 64 -18.35 2.74 -2.47
CA ASP A 64 -18.49 3.40 -3.76
C ASP A 64 -17.15 3.91 -4.29
N TRP A 65 -16.59 3.20 -5.24
CA TRP A 65 -15.33 3.55 -5.91
C TRP A 65 -15.39 4.87 -6.70
N ASN A 66 -16.58 5.40 -6.99
CA ASN A 66 -16.77 6.65 -7.73
C ASN A 66 -16.87 7.87 -6.82
N ARG A 67 -16.90 7.69 -5.50
CA ARG A 67 -16.95 8.83 -4.57
C ARG A 67 -15.66 9.65 -4.63
N TYR A 68 -15.77 10.94 -4.39
CA TYR A 68 -14.59 11.79 -4.21
C TYR A 68 -13.83 11.43 -2.93
N PRO A 69 -12.47 11.48 -2.95
CA PRO A 69 -11.66 11.28 -1.76
C PRO A 69 -12.03 12.26 -0.65
N ALA A 70 -11.99 11.79 0.61
CA ALA A 70 -12.18 12.64 1.77
C ALA A 70 -10.94 13.49 2.06
N GLN A 71 -11.05 14.52 2.92
CA GLN A 71 -9.94 15.41 3.25
C GLN A 71 -8.76 14.67 3.92
N MET A 72 -9.04 13.75 4.85
CA MET A 72 -8.06 12.88 5.50
C MET A 72 -8.29 11.43 5.07
N ASP A 73 -7.99 11.18 3.80
CA ASP A 73 -8.37 9.96 3.11
C ASP A 73 -7.44 8.75 3.38
N VAL A 74 -6.37 8.95 4.16
CA VAL A 74 -5.33 7.93 4.42
C VAL A 74 -5.82 6.69 5.15
N ARG A 75 -7.00 6.74 5.76
CA ARG A 75 -7.65 5.63 6.50
C ARG A 75 -8.93 5.12 5.83
N ASN A 76 -9.21 5.57 4.60
CA ASN A 76 -10.31 5.10 3.77
C ASN A 76 -9.76 4.11 2.74
N PHE A 77 -10.20 2.86 2.82
CA PHE A 77 -9.68 1.76 2.01
C PHE A 77 -10.68 1.36 0.94
N TYR A 78 -10.21 1.31 -0.31
CA TYR A 78 -11.00 0.89 -1.47
C TYR A 78 -10.88 -0.61 -1.73
N GLY A 79 -9.92 -1.28 -1.08
CA GLY A 79 -9.74 -2.72 -1.16
C GLY A 79 -9.02 -3.19 -2.42
N GLY A 80 -8.33 -2.31 -3.14
CA GLY A 80 -7.45 -2.76 -4.23
C GLY A 80 -6.29 -3.59 -3.69
N ASP A 81 -5.91 -4.65 -4.41
CA ASP A 81 -4.95 -5.66 -3.99
C ASP A 81 -4.08 -6.18 -5.14
N LEU A 82 -3.12 -7.06 -4.85
CA LEU A 82 -2.24 -7.65 -5.86
C LEU A 82 -2.99 -8.59 -6.80
N LYS A 83 -4.05 -9.27 -6.31
CA LYS A 83 -4.91 -10.09 -7.17
C LYS A 83 -5.63 -9.23 -8.21
N GLY A 84 -6.11 -8.06 -7.81
CA GLY A 84 -6.72 -7.09 -8.73
C GLY A 84 -5.73 -6.56 -9.76
N VAL A 85 -4.47 -6.34 -9.36
CA VAL A 85 -3.42 -5.99 -10.34
C VAL A 85 -3.18 -7.13 -11.30
N TRP A 86 -3.06 -8.35 -10.81
CA TRP A 86 -2.92 -9.55 -11.64
C TRP A 86 -4.05 -9.66 -12.67
N ASP A 87 -5.28 -9.48 -12.25
CA ASP A 87 -6.47 -9.56 -13.11
C ASP A 87 -6.53 -8.45 -14.18
N LYS A 88 -5.70 -7.41 -14.02
CA LYS A 88 -5.60 -6.26 -14.94
C LYS A 88 -4.31 -6.23 -15.76
N LEU A 89 -3.48 -7.28 -15.72
CA LEU A 89 -2.24 -7.30 -16.51
C LEU A 89 -2.48 -7.19 -18.02
N ASP A 90 -3.49 -7.87 -18.54
CA ASP A 90 -3.84 -7.78 -19.97
C ASP A 90 -4.27 -6.35 -20.34
N TYR A 91 -5.06 -5.69 -19.49
CA TYR A 91 -5.43 -4.29 -19.68
C TYR A 91 -4.20 -3.37 -19.71
N LEU A 92 -3.24 -3.57 -18.80
CA LEU A 92 -2.01 -2.78 -18.77
C LEU A 92 -1.15 -3.06 -20.00
N GLN A 93 -1.08 -4.29 -20.44
CA GLN A 93 -0.37 -4.68 -21.67
C GLN A 93 -1.01 -4.03 -22.91
N ASP A 94 -2.32 -4.08 -23.04
CA ASP A 94 -3.06 -3.46 -24.15
C ASP A 94 -2.91 -1.93 -24.16
N LEU A 95 -2.74 -1.32 -22.99
CA LEU A 95 -2.43 0.10 -22.84
C LEU A 95 -0.99 0.45 -23.27
N GLY A 96 -0.14 -0.54 -23.49
CA GLY A 96 1.26 -0.37 -23.87
C GLY A 96 2.20 -0.13 -22.68
N VAL A 97 1.81 -0.54 -21.47
CA VAL A 97 2.67 -0.45 -20.29
C VAL A 97 3.77 -1.49 -20.37
N GLU A 98 5.01 -1.05 -20.19
CA GLU A 98 6.21 -1.89 -20.21
C GLU A 98 6.83 -2.07 -18.82
N VAL A 99 6.56 -1.13 -17.91
CA VAL A 99 7.08 -1.14 -16.54
C VAL A 99 5.97 -0.77 -15.56
N ILE A 100 5.76 -1.62 -14.55
CA ILE A 100 4.87 -1.33 -13.42
C ILE A 100 5.73 -0.84 -12.26
N TYR A 101 5.36 0.31 -11.71
CA TYR A 101 5.94 0.87 -10.48
C TYR A 101 4.89 0.89 -9.39
N PHE A 102 5.06 0.06 -8.36
CA PHE A 102 4.14 0.05 -7.24
C PHE A 102 4.45 1.16 -6.22
N ASN A 103 3.41 1.80 -5.69
CA ASN A 103 3.51 2.38 -4.35
C ASN A 103 3.90 1.27 -3.35
N PRO A 104 4.41 1.59 -2.15
CA PRO A 104 4.82 0.55 -1.21
C PRO A 104 3.75 -0.52 -1.00
N LEU A 105 4.19 -1.78 -0.89
CA LEU A 105 3.30 -2.95 -0.72
C LEU A 105 3.40 -3.56 0.68
N PHE A 106 4.35 -3.07 1.47
CA PHE A 106 4.72 -3.66 2.76
C PHE A 106 3.73 -3.32 3.88
N VAL A 107 3.79 -4.08 4.99
CA VAL A 107 2.92 -3.89 6.16
C VAL A 107 2.94 -2.43 6.61
N SER A 108 1.78 -1.80 6.60
CA SER A 108 1.61 -0.37 6.93
C SER A 108 0.15 -0.04 7.24
N PRO A 109 -0.12 0.88 8.20
CA PRO A 109 -1.48 1.20 8.62
C PRO A 109 -2.24 2.13 7.69
N SER A 110 -1.58 2.82 6.75
CA SER A 110 -2.25 3.72 5.80
C SER A 110 -2.63 3.01 4.50
N ASN A 111 -3.59 3.56 3.77
CA ASN A 111 -3.95 3.07 2.44
C ASN A 111 -2.82 3.23 1.41
N HIS A 112 -1.98 4.27 1.55
CA HIS A 112 -0.86 4.55 0.64
C HIS A 112 0.43 3.77 0.97
N LYS A 113 0.52 3.16 2.13
CA LYS A 113 1.62 2.30 2.59
C LYS A 113 3.02 2.94 2.66
N TYR A 114 3.15 4.28 2.65
CA TYR A 114 4.46 4.93 2.79
C TYR A 114 5.00 4.96 4.22
N ASP A 115 4.17 4.70 5.24
CA ASP A 115 4.51 4.59 6.65
C ASP A 115 4.78 3.14 7.06
N ILE A 116 5.71 2.51 6.34
CA ILE A 116 6.05 1.09 6.44
C ILE A 116 6.50 0.74 7.86
N GLN A 117 5.92 -0.32 8.42
CA GLN A 117 6.24 -0.88 9.73
C GLN A 117 7.14 -2.11 9.63
N ASP A 118 7.03 -2.87 8.55
CA ASP A 118 7.82 -4.06 8.30
C ASP A 118 8.14 -4.18 6.81
N TYR A 119 9.43 -4.19 6.46
CA TYR A 119 9.90 -4.30 5.08
C TYR A 119 10.09 -5.75 4.60
N ASP A 120 9.98 -6.73 5.50
CA ASP A 120 10.23 -8.13 5.16
C ASP A 120 8.98 -8.80 4.58
N TYR A 121 7.79 -8.18 4.79
CA TYR A 121 6.51 -8.79 4.40
C TYR A 121 5.60 -7.85 3.62
N ILE A 122 4.98 -8.42 2.60
CA ILE A 122 3.83 -7.79 1.92
C ILE A 122 2.68 -7.68 2.92
N ASP A 123 1.98 -6.55 2.90
CA ASP A 123 0.79 -6.35 3.74
C ASP A 123 -0.29 -7.38 3.36
N PRO A 124 -0.79 -8.18 4.32
CA PRO A 124 -1.82 -9.18 4.04
C PRO A 124 -3.11 -8.62 3.43
N HIS A 125 -3.42 -7.35 3.63
CA HIS A 125 -4.54 -6.69 2.94
C HIS A 125 -4.29 -6.47 1.43
N PHE A 126 -3.05 -6.58 0.97
CA PHE A 126 -2.71 -6.59 -0.44
C PHE A 126 -2.42 -8.00 -0.97
N GLY A 127 -2.15 -8.94 -0.08
CA GLY A 127 -1.83 -10.32 -0.37
C GLY A 127 -2.96 -11.28 0.01
N VAL A 128 -2.65 -12.21 0.92
CA VAL A 128 -3.56 -13.29 1.32
C VAL A 128 -3.74 -13.33 2.84
N ILE A 129 -5.00 -13.38 3.29
CA ILE A 129 -5.36 -13.59 4.69
C ILE A 129 -5.88 -15.01 4.86
N VAL A 130 -5.11 -15.87 5.54
CA VAL A 130 -5.46 -17.27 5.85
C VAL A 130 -5.90 -17.47 7.30
N SER A 131 -5.55 -16.52 8.18
CA SER A 131 -6.03 -16.46 9.58
C SER A 131 -6.71 -15.10 9.77
N ASP A 132 -7.95 -15.10 10.19
CA ASP A 132 -8.79 -13.90 10.33
C ASP A 132 -9.61 -13.98 11.62
N GLU A 133 -8.90 -13.98 12.74
CA GLU A 133 -9.48 -14.13 14.07
C GLU A 133 -9.45 -12.81 14.84
N GLY A 134 -10.28 -12.74 15.88
CA GLY A 134 -10.29 -11.62 16.80
C GLY A 134 -11.43 -10.64 16.58
N LYS A 135 -11.34 -9.47 17.23
CA LYS A 135 -12.42 -8.50 17.32
C LYS A 135 -12.05 -7.20 16.62
N LEU A 136 -13.04 -6.59 16.03
CA LEU A 136 -12.99 -5.20 15.57
C LEU A 136 -13.04 -4.26 16.79
N LEU A 137 -12.67 -3.00 16.59
CA LEU A 137 -12.86 -1.95 17.59
C LEU A 137 -14.36 -1.72 17.84
N SER A 138 -14.68 -1.37 19.08
CA SER A 138 -16.02 -0.91 19.43
C SER A 138 -16.14 0.60 19.23
N GLU A 139 -17.36 1.10 19.10
CA GLU A 139 -17.63 2.54 19.08
C GLU A 139 -16.97 3.23 20.30
N GLY A 140 -16.15 4.26 20.02
CA GLY A 140 -15.43 5.01 21.05
C GLY A 140 -14.06 4.44 21.46
N ASP A 141 -13.67 3.26 21.01
CA ASP A 141 -12.31 2.77 21.20
C ASP A 141 -11.30 3.65 20.45
N GLN A 142 -10.32 4.17 21.18
CA GLN A 142 -9.24 5.00 20.61
C GLN A 142 -7.90 4.25 20.54
N CYS A 143 -7.85 3.04 21.07
CA CYS A 143 -6.61 2.31 21.27
C CYS A 143 -6.62 0.98 20.49
N ASN A 144 -5.57 0.79 19.68
CA ASN A 144 -5.39 -0.44 18.90
C ASN A 144 -5.07 -1.68 19.74
N THR A 145 -4.91 -1.57 21.06
CA THR A 145 -4.82 -2.76 21.94
C THR A 145 -6.07 -3.62 21.89
N HIS A 146 -7.21 -3.08 21.48
CA HIS A 146 -8.45 -3.80 21.30
C HIS A 146 -8.69 -4.29 19.86
N ALA A 147 -7.86 -3.87 18.92
CA ALA A 147 -7.90 -4.27 17.50
C ALA A 147 -7.26 -5.66 17.30
N SER A 148 -7.76 -6.67 18.00
CA SER A 148 -7.13 -8.01 17.97
C SER A 148 -7.22 -8.67 16.59
N ARG A 149 -8.25 -8.35 15.81
CA ARG A 149 -8.39 -8.84 14.43
C ARG A 149 -7.33 -8.25 13.50
N TYR A 150 -7.10 -6.93 13.56
CA TYR A 150 -6.03 -6.28 12.83
C TYR A 150 -4.67 -6.90 13.18
N MET A 151 -4.40 -7.09 14.48
CA MET A 151 -3.14 -7.70 14.93
C MET A 151 -2.99 -9.13 14.38
N ASP A 152 -4.05 -9.94 14.38
CA ASP A 152 -3.98 -11.27 13.76
C ASP A 152 -3.70 -11.17 12.26
N ARG A 153 -4.41 -10.31 11.54
CA ARG A 153 -4.23 -10.15 10.10
C ARG A 153 -2.81 -9.76 9.70
N VAL A 154 -2.19 -8.77 10.37
CA VAL A 154 -0.91 -8.18 9.96
C VAL A 154 0.32 -8.70 10.70
N THR A 155 0.16 -9.52 11.76
CA THR A 155 1.29 -10.08 12.52
C THR A 155 1.31 -11.60 12.55
N ASN A 156 0.24 -12.25 12.12
CA ASN A 156 0.20 -13.70 12.04
C ASN A 156 1.16 -14.20 10.94
N LYS A 157 2.12 -15.00 11.36
CA LYS A 157 3.15 -15.51 10.46
C LYS A 157 2.60 -16.23 9.23
N LYS A 158 1.45 -16.93 9.38
CA LYS A 158 0.81 -17.61 8.24
C LYS A 158 0.31 -16.63 7.18
N ASN A 159 -0.27 -15.48 7.60
CA ASN A 159 -0.72 -14.44 6.69
C ASN A 159 0.47 -13.77 6.00
N LEU A 160 1.51 -13.44 6.77
CA LEU A 160 2.72 -12.81 6.27
C LEU A 160 3.44 -13.69 5.24
N GLU A 161 3.63 -14.98 5.56
CA GLU A 161 4.25 -15.95 4.66
C GLU A 161 3.38 -16.18 3.40
N ALA A 162 2.07 -16.38 3.55
CA ALA A 162 1.16 -16.56 2.42
C ALA A 162 1.13 -15.34 1.49
N SER A 163 1.22 -14.14 2.04
CA SER A 163 1.26 -12.89 1.25
C SER A 163 2.58 -12.72 0.49
N ASN A 164 3.70 -13.19 1.05
CA ASN A 164 4.99 -13.16 0.36
C ASN A 164 5.12 -14.25 -0.73
N GLU A 165 4.35 -15.33 -0.63
CA GLU A 165 4.34 -16.43 -1.62
C GLU A 165 3.38 -16.16 -2.78
N PHE A 166 2.43 -15.21 -2.63
CA PHE A 166 1.49 -14.82 -3.66
C PHE A 166 2.18 -14.08 -4.80
#